data_56545b5566581b077bdec9e40831531d
#
_entry.id   56545b5566581b077bdec9e40831531d
#
_cell.length_a   1.000
_cell.length_b   1.000
_cell.length_c   1.000
_cell.angle_alpha   90.00
_cell.angle_beta   90.00
_cell.angle_gamma   90.00
#
_symmetry.space_group_name_H-M   'P 1'
#
loop_
_entity.id
_entity.type
_entity.pdbx_description
1 polymer ?
#
loop_
_entity_poly.entity_id
_entity_poly.type
_entity_poly.pdbx_seq_one_letter_code
_entity_poly.pdbx_strand_id
1 'polypeptide(L)'
;IYKFKVTSFGGVPQFYELLKKLKFEKMHLPHLKYLTQAGGELDKESLKYFHYVCKKKKVKFYVMYGQTEASPRMSYLEWNKLNLKLGSIGKPLKGSSFYILDKKKRYVKKPYSIGELIYMGKNVSLGYANSEKDLHAGDINKGKLFTGDLAYKDNDNYYYIVGRINRISKIFGTRINLDDIEKYLKKNNFNVKCVPDNNYIKILTKSEYNHETIKNFIYNFYGINKNYIIISKVRQFMNSNYFKEVKKIF
;
A
#
# COMPACT_ATOMS: atom_id res chain seq x y z
N ILE A 1 4.80 2.29 27.54
CA ILE A 1 4.82 0.84 27.26
C ILE A 1 5.26 0.08 28.53
N TYR A 2 6.44 0.37 29.08
CA TYR A 2 6.99 -0.33 30.26
C TYR A 2 6.07 -0.23 31.49
N LYS A 3 5.70 0.99 31.91
CA LYS A 3 4.84 1.29 33.08
C LYS A 3 3.53 0.48 33.07
N PHE A 4 2.93 0.29 31.91
CA PHE A 4 1.63 -0.39 31.76
C PHE A 4 1.74 -1.87 31.37
N LYS A 5 2.95 -2.45 31.39
CA LYS A 5 3.19 -3.84 31.03
C LYS A 5 2.54 -4.22 29.68
N VAL A 6 2.65 -3.32 28.69
CA VAL A 6 2.00 -3.49 27.40
C VAL A 6 2.49 -4.79 26.73
N THR A 7 1.54 -5.62 26.28
CA THR A 7 1.81 -6.92 25.67
C THR A 7 1.82 -6.89 24.15
N SER A 8 1.19 -5.88 23.55
CA SER A 8 1.12 -5.71 22.10
C SER A 8 0.89 -4.26 21.72
N PHE A 9 1.34 -3.90 20.53
CA PHE A 9 0.90 -2.68 19.86
C PHE A 9 0.94 -2.84 18.35
N GLY A 10 0.16 -2.01 17.66
CA GLY A 10 0.12 -1.93 16.21
C GLY A 10 0.56 -0.56 15.72
N GLY A 11 1.00 -0.49 14.48
CA GLY A 11 1.41 0.78 13.88
C GLY A 11 1.37 0.76 12.36
N VAL A 12 1.43 1.97 11.81
CA VAL A 12 1.62 2.24 10.39
C VAL A 12 3.11 2.28 10.05
N PRO A 13 3.53 2.22 8.77
CA PRO A 13 4.94 2.23 8.39
C PRO A 13 5.77 3.33 9.05
N GLN A 14 5.25 4.57 9.11
CA GLN A 14 5.94 5.73 9.70
C GLN A 14 6.26 5.52 11.18
N PHE A 15 5.36 4.83 11.91
CA PHE A 15 5.59 4.48 13.31
C PHE A 15 6.75 3.49 13.46
N TYR A 16 6.84 2.51 12.58
CA TYR A 16 7.95 1.55 12.56
C TYR A 16 9.28 2.19 12.14
N GLU A 17 9.26 3.12 11.18
CA GLU A 17 10.43 3.93 10.84
C GLU A 17 10.93 4.74 12.06
N LEU A 18 10.01 5.33 12.84
CA LEU A 18 10.33 6.02 14.08
C LEU A 18 10.94 5.08 15.13
N LEU A 19 10.35 3.91 15.35
CA LEU A 19 10.88 2.91 16.28
C LEU A 19 12.30 2.47 15.91
N LYS A 20 12.59 2.31 14.62
CA LYS A 20 13.94 1.99 14.11
C LYS A 20 14.91 3.12 14.44
N LYS A 21 14.54 4.39 14.21
CA LYS A 21 15.35 5.57 14.58
C LYS A 21 15.60 5.65 16.07
N LEU A 22 14.62 5.30 16.89
CA LEU A 22 14.70 5.26 18.36
C LEU A 22 15.43 4.02 18.89
N LYS A 23 16.09 3.24 18.01
CA LYS A 23 16.86 2.04 18.38
C LYS A 23 16.00 1.03 19.14
N PHE A 24 14.88 0.60 18.54
CA PHE A 24 13.94 -0.37 19.13
C PHE A 24 14.64 -1.63 19.67
N GLU A 25 15.73 -2.05 19.07
CA GLU A 25 16.54 -3.18 19.53
C GLU A 25 17.11 -3.00 20.96
N LYS A 26 17.30 -1.76 21.39
CA LYS A 26 17.82 -1.41 22.73
C LYS A 26 16.73 -1.23 23.78
N MET A 27 15.47 -1.17 23.39
CA MET A 27 14.37 -0.96 24.33
C MET A 27 14.12 -2.19 25.18
N HIS A 28 14.04 -2.02 26.50
CA HIS A 28 13.68 -3.10 27.44
C HIS A 28 12.15 -3.21 27.52
N LEU A 29 11.56 -4.23 26.89
CA LEU A 29 10.11 -4.44 26.78
C LEU A 29 9.74 -5.88 27.16
N PRO A 30 9.90 -6.27 28.45
CA PRO A 30 9.83 -7.68 28.88
C PRO A 30 8.42 -8.29 28.73
N HIS A 31 7.38 -7.47 28.68
CA HIS A 31 5.99 -7.92 28.56
C HIS A 31 5.48 -7.97 27.13
N LEU A 32 6.24 -7.41 26.17
CA LEU A 32 5.81 -7.35 24.78
C LEU A 32 5.81 -8.75 24.15
N LYS A 33 4.67 -9.17 23.61
CA LYS A 33 4.46 -10.50 23.01
C LYS A 33 4.39 -10.44 21.50
N TYR A 34 3.72 -9.42 20.93
CA TYR A 34 3.61 -9.27 19.49
C TYR A 34 3.42 -7.82 19.03
N LEU A 35 3.76 -7.60 17.78
CA LEU A 35 3.60 -6.35 17.05
C LEU A 35 2.80 -6.61 15.78
N THR A 36 2.01 -5.62 15.36
CA THR A 36 1.27 -5.68 14.09
C THR A 36 1.54 -4.43 13.26
N GLN A 37 1.88 -4.61 11.99
CA GLN A 37 2.05 -3.54 11.02
C GLN A 37 0.91 -3.58 10.02
N ALA A 38 0.27 -2.45 9.76
CA ALA A 38 -0.82 -2.29 8.79
C ALA A 38 -0.89 -0.84 8.27
N GLY A 39 -1.81 -0.56 7.33
CA GLY A 39 -2.10 0.78 6.84
C GLY A 39 -1.14 1.33 5.78
N GLY A 40 -0.26 0.48 5.26
CA GLY A 40 0.68 0.81 4.19
C GLY A 40 1.76 -0.25 4.04
N GLU A 41 2.56 -0.15 2.98
CA GLU A 41 3.70 -1.03 2.77
C GLU A 41 4.90 -0.56 3.61
N LEU A 42 5.41 -1.44 4.46
CA LEU A 42 6.70 -1.24 5.12
C LEU A 42 7.81 -1.74 4.17
N ASP A 43 8.86 -0.95 4.01
CA ASP A 43 9.97 -1.31 3.14
C ASP A 43 10.66 -2.61 3.54
N LYS A 44 11.31 -3.27 2.57
CA LYS A 44 11.93 -4.58 2.78
C LYS A 44 13.07 -4.57 3.80
N GLU A 45 13.81 -3.48 3.92
CA GLU A 45 14.90 -3.36 4.90
C GLU A 45 14.36 -3.26 6.32
N SER A 46 13.32 -2.45 6.52
CA SER A 46 12.62 -2.35 7.79
C SER A 46 11.93 -3.66 8.17
N LEU A 47 11.31 -4.38 7.21
CA LEU A 47 10.76 -5.72 7.47
C LEU A 47 11.83 -6.69 7.96
N LYS A 48 13.01 -6.73 7.32
CA LYS A 48 14.16 -7.57 7.74
C LYS A 48 14.64 -7.17 9.12
N TYR A 49 14.79 -5.86 9.38
CA TYR A 49 15.21 -5.34 10.67
C TYR A 49 14.25 -5.78 11.78
N PHE A 50 12.94 -5.54 11.63
CA PHE A 50 11.95 -5.92 12.64
C PHE A 50 11.83 -7.43 12.80
N HIS A 51 11.94 -8.21 11.72
CA HIS A 51 12.01 -9.67 11.82
C HIS A 51 13.17 -10.13 12.72
N TYR A 52 14.37 -9.60 12.48
CA TYR A 52 15.57 -9.94 13.24
C TYR A 52 15.47 -9.51 14.71
N VAL A 53 15.10 -8.26 14.96
CA VAL A 53 15.01 -7.71 16.31
C VAL A 53 13.90 -8.40 17.11
N CYS A 54 12.73 -8.59 16.51
CA CYS A 54 11.61 -9.27 17.17
C CYS A 54 11.94 -10.74 17.50
N LYS A 55 12.63 -11.45 16.59
CA LYS A 55 13.11 -12.81 16.86
C LYS A 55 14.05 -12.85 18.08
N LYS A 56 15.01 -11.94 18.18
CA LYS A 56 15.92 -11.82 19.34
C LYS A 56 15.16 -11.51 20.64
N LYS A 57 14.15 -10.67 20.59
CA LYS A 57 13.31 -10.30 21.75
C LYS A 57 12.22 -11.32 22.06
N LYS A 58 12.10 -12.41 21.31
CA LYS A 58 11.01 -13.41 21.39
C LYS A 58 9.62 -12.78 21.21
N VAL A 59 9.52 -11.73 20.39
CA VAL A 59 8.30 -11.01 20.02
C VAL A 59 7.85 -11.46 18.64
N LYS A 60 6.56 -11.69 18.44
CA LYS A 60 6.00 -12.04 17.13
C LYS A 60 5.69 -10.77 16.35
N PHE A 61 6.14 -10.66 15.10
CA PHE A 61 5.88 -9.51 14.24
C PHE A 61 5.02 -9.92 13.05
N TYR A 62 3.81 -9.37 12.96
CA TYR A 62 2.83 -9.67 11.92
C TYR A 62 2.68 -8.50 10.96
N VAL A 63 2.72 -8.77 9.66
CA VAL A 63 2.32 -7.83 8.62
C VAL A 63 0.87 -8.10 8.27
N MET A 64 0.04 -7.06 8.28
CA MET A 64 -1.38 -7.15 8.01
C MET A 64 -1.76 -6.28 6.81
N TYR A 65 -2.75 -6.76 6.05
CA TYR A 65 -3.35 -6.00 4.96
C TYR A 65 -4.85 -5.91 5.15
N GLY A 66 -5.41 -4.79 4.72
CA GLY A 66 -6.84 -4.58 4.67
C GLY A 66 -7.21 -3.16 4.30
N GLN A 67 -8.52 -2.95 4.15
CA GLN A 67 -9.14 -1.68 3.80
C GLN A 67 -10.29 -1.44 4.77
N THR A 68 -10.65 -0.18 5.00
CA THR A 68 -11.74 0.23 5.89
C THR A 68 -13.06 -0.46 5.52
N GLU A 69 -13.27 -0.67 4.22
CA GLU A 69 -14.42 -1.35 3.63
C GLU A 69 -14.52 -2.84 4.01
N ALA A 70 -13.52 -3.39 4.70
CA ALA A 70 -13.52 -4.77 5.20
C ALA A 70 -13.05 -4.87 6.67
N SER A 71 -13.43 -3.90 7.53
CA SER A 71 -13.31 -3.85 9.00
C SER A 71 -11.89 -4.01 9.57
N PRO A 72 -10.88 -3.36 9.21
CA PRO A 72 -9.97 -3.30 8.06
C PRO A 72 -8.98 -4.46 8.03
N ARG A 73 -9.32 -5.65 8.50
CA ARG A 73 -8.44 -6.84 8.48
C ARG A 73 -8.93 -7.84 7.45
N MET A 74 -8.13 -8.03 6.41
CA MET A 74 -8.42 -8.94 5.29
C MET A 74 -7.45 -10.11 5.25
N SER A 75 -6.17 -9.86 5.56
CA SER A 75 -5.14 -10.88 5.60
C SER A 75 -4.02 -10.53 6.57
N TYR A 76 -3.18 -11.51 6.86
CA TYR A 76 -1.93 -11.32 7.57
C TYR A 76 -0.86 -12.30 7.10
N LEU A 77 0.39 -11.88 7.22
CA LEU A 77 1.57 -12.72 7.06
C LEU A 77 2.02 -13.18 8.44
N GLU A 78 2.12 -14.48 8.63
CA GLU A 78 2.58 -15.08 9.89
C GLU A 78 4.03 -14.70 10.17
N TRP A 79 4.33 -14.41 11.42
CA TRP A 79 5.65 -13.96 11.89
C TRP A 79 6.79 -14.92 11.51
N ASN A 80 6.54 -16.24 11.49
CA ASN A 80 7.50 -17.28 11.14
C ASN A 80 7.70 -17.44 9.62
N LYS A 81 6.82 -16.86 8.81
CA LYS A 81 6.92 -16.83 7.34
C LYS A 81 7.49 -15.52 6.79
N LEU A 82 7.65 -14.50 7.64
CA LEU A 82 8.03 -13.15 7.23
C LEU A 82 9.33 -13.12 6.39
N ASN A 83 10.37 -13.86 6.81
CA ASN A 83 11.64 -13.91 6.09
C ASN A 83 11.56 -14.63 4.74
N LEU A 84 10.73 -15.68 4.64
CA LEU A 84 10.54 -16.47 3.43
C LEU A 84 9.62 -15.78 2.43
N LYS A 85 8.66 -15.00 2.91
CA LYS A 85 7.60 -14.35 2.13
C LYS A 85 7.66 -12.82 2.25
N LEU A 86 8.88 -12.28 2.18
CA LEU A 86 9.14 -10.86 2.38
C LEU A 86 8.37 -9.99 1.37
N GLY A 87 7.60 -9.03 1.88
CA GLY A 87 6.74 -8.14 1.08
C GLY A 87 5.36 -8.71 0.76
N SER A 88 5.05 -9.94 1.22
CA SER A 88 3.71 -10.50 1.10
C SER A 88 2.74 -9.87 2.10
N ILE A 89 1.49 -9.72 1.69
CA ILE A 89 0.35 -9.40 2.56
C ILE A 89 -0.22 -10.65 3.27
N GLY A 90 0.41 -11.81 3.09
CA GLY A 90 0.00 -13.07 3.69
C GLY A 90 -1.14 -13.78 2.96
N LYS A 91 -1.94 -14.49 3.75
CA LYS A 91 -3.13 -15.22 3.32
C LYS A 91 -4.39 -14.59 3.91
N PRO A 92 -5.57 -14.76 3.26
CA PRO A 92 -6.83 -14.23 3.77
C PRO A 92 -7.16 -14.82 5.13
N LEU A 93 -7.93 -14.09 5.93
CA LEU A 93 -8.43 -14.54 7.22
C LEU A 93 -9.29 -15.79 7.06
N LYS A 94 -9.36 -16.62 8.11
CA LYS A 94 -10.22 -17.80 8.12
C LYS A 94 -11.68 -17.41 7.83
N GLY A 95 -12.31 -18.13 6.90
CA GLY A 95 -13.67 -17.83 6.45
C GLY A 95 -13.78 -16.74 5.39
N SER A 96 -12.64 -16.24 4.88
CA SER A 96 -12.58 -15.32 3.75
C SER A 96 -11.69 -15.84 2.63
N SER A 97 -11.70 -15.16 1.48
CA SER A 97 -10.94 -15.57 0.31
C SER A 97 -10.44 -14.38 -0.48
N PHE A 98 -9.28 -14.55 -1.14
CA PHE A 98 -8.79 -13.65 -2.18
C PHE A 98 -8.91 -14.30 -3.56
N TYR A 99 -9.27 -13.48 -4.54
CA TYR A 99 -9.28 -13.82 -5.94
C TYR A 99 -8.52 -12.75 -6.72
N ILE A 100 -7.97 -13.13 -7.88
CA ILE A 100 -7.32 -12.21 -8.80
C ILE A 100 -8.14 -12.21 -10.08
N LEU A 101 -8.51 -11.02 -10.57
CA LEU A 101 -9.22 -10.85 -11.83
C LEU A 101 -8.30 -10.23 -12.88
N ASP A 102 -8.33 -10.76 -14.10
CA ASP A 102 -7.68 -10.14 -15.25
C ASP A 102 -8.44 -8.90 -15.74
N LYS A 103 -7.93 -8.25 -16.79
CA LYS A 103 -8.56 -7.08 -17.40
C LYS A 103 -9.94 -7.36 -18.00
N LYS A 104 -10.22 -8.62 -18.34
CA LYS A 104 -11.51 -9.09 -18.86
C LYS A 104 -12.44 -9.58 -17.75
N LYS A 105 -12.09 -9.28 -16.47
CA LYS A 105 -12.83 -9.68 -15.26
C LYS A 105 -12.96 -11.21 -15.09
N ARG A 106 -12.02 -11.99 -15.62
CA ARG A 106 -11.96 -13.45 -15.46
C ARG A 106 -11.01 -13.80 -14.31
N TYR A 107 -11.32 -14.85 -13.58
CA TYR A 107 -10.49 -15.34 -12.48
C TYR A 107 -9.14 -15.89 -12.99
N VAL A 108 -8.06 -15.43 -12.41
CA VAL A 108 -6.69 -15.86 -12.71
C VAL A 108 -6.24 -16.88 -11.68
N LYS A 109 -6.03 -18.10 -12.11
CA LYS A 109 -5.56 -19.22 -11.25
C LYS A 109 -4.03 -19.34 -11.24
N LYS A 110 -3.37 -18.99 -12.36
CA LYS A 110 -1.93 -19.15 -12.56
C LYS A 110 -1.13 -18.27 -11.57
N PRO A 111 -0.19 -18.85 -10.80
CA PRO A 111 0.70 -18.08 -9.93
C PRO A 111 1.48 -17.02 -10.71
N TYR A 112 1.91 -15.95 -10.01
CA TYR A 112 2.67 -14.80 -10.52
C TYR A 112 1.97 -14.00 -11.63
N SER A 113 0.69 -14.27 -11.90
CA SER A 113 -0.09 -13.47 -12.85
C SER A 113 -0.75 -12.29 -12.11
N ILE A 114 -0.53 -11.09 -12.64
CA ILE A 114 -1.01 -9.84 -12.03
C ILE A 114 -2.45 -9.56 -12.48
N GLY A 115 -3.29 -9.18 -11.52
CA GLY A 115 -4.66 -8.72 -11.76
C GLY A 115 -5.21 -7.93 -10.58
N GLU A 116 -6.48 -7.54 -10.67
CA GLU A 116 -7.17 -6.87 -9.56
C GLU A 116 -7.43 -7.85 -8.41
N LEU A 117 -7.02 -7.48 -7.20
CA LEU A 117 -7.31 -8.25 -6.00
C LEU A 117 -8.76 -8.06 -5.59
N ILE A 118 -9.49 -9.16 -5.45
CA ILE A 118 -10.86 -9.18 -4.94
C ILE A 118 -10.84 -9.89 -3.59
N TYR A 119 -11.52 -9.32 -2.62
CA TYR A 119 -11.73 -9.94 -1.33
C TYR A 119 -13.18 -10.38 -1.18
N MET A 120 -13.38 -11.55 -0.59
CA MET A 120 -14.70 -12.05 -0.19
C MET A 120 -14.66 -12.42 1.28
N GLY A 121 -15.56 -11.85 2.07
CA GLY A 121 -15.63 -12.09 3.51
C GLY A 121 -16.86 -11.46 4.15
N LYS A 122 -17.30 -12.03 5.26
CA LYS A 122 -18.46 -11.52 6.03
C LYS A 122 -18.22 -10.15 6.68
N ASN A 123 -16.96 -9.71 6.75
CA ASN A 123 -16.55 -8.42 7.28
C ASN A 123 -16.49 -7.30 6.23
N VAL A 124 -16.91 -7.56 5.00
CA VAL A 124 -17.09 -6.51 3.99
C VAL A 124 -18.28 -5.63 4.38
N SER A 125 -18.10 -4.31 4.31
CA SER A 125 -19.16 -3.33 4.57
C SER A 125 -20.34 -3.52 3.62
N LEU A 126 -21.52 -3.11 4.05
CA LEU A 126 -22.73 -3.23 3.22
C LEU A 126 -22.69 -2.32 1.98
N GLY A 127 -21.93 -1.23 2.02
CA GLY A 127 -21.80 -0.25 0.95
C GLY A 127 -21.37 1.11 1.50
N TYR A 128 -21.33 2.11 0.62
CA TYR A 128 -21.16 3.52 0.99
C TYR A 128 -22.53 4.19 1.11
N ALA A 129 -22.71 5.03 2.13
CA ALA A 129 -23.87 5.89 2.27
C ALA A 129 -23.44 7.36 2.05
N ASN A 130 -23.98 8.03 1.03
CA ASN A 130 -23.79 9.44 0.75
C ASN A 130 -25.03 10.27 1.12
N SER A 131 -26.16 9.59 1.37
CA SER A 131 -27.43 10.17 1.75
C SER A 131 -28.17 9.23 2.71
N GLU A 132 -29.21 9.75 3.39
CA GLU A 132 -30.09 8.97 4.26
C GLU A 132 -30.74 7.77 3.53
N LYS A 133 -31.09 7.93 2.26
CA LYS A 133 -31.67 6.85 1.44
C LYS A 133 -30.73 5.66 1.30
N ASP A 134 -29.42 5.91 1.24
CA ASP A 134 -28.43 4.85 1.08
C ASP A 134 -28.32 3.94 2.32
N LEU A 135 -28.71 4.45 3.52
CA LEU A 135 -28.76 3.67 4.74
C LEU A 135 -29.78 2.53 4.70
N HIS A 136 -30.79 2.66 3.85
CA HIS A 136 -31.85 1.65 3.65
C HIS A 136 -31.59 0.71 2.45
N ALA A 137 -30.46 0.89 1.73
CA ALA A 137 -30.17 0.12 0.52
C ALA A 137 -29.77 -1.35 0.78
N GLY A 138 -29.56 -1.74 2.06
CA GLY A 138 -29.16 -3.09 2.42
C GLY A 138 -27.71 -3.44 2.03
N ASP A 139 -27.42 -4.74 1.84
CA ASP A 139 -26.09 -5.21 1.47
C ASP A 139 -25.86 -5.12 -0.04
N ILE A 140 -25.30 -4.00 -0.48
CA ILE A 140 -24.95 -3.74 -1.88
C ILE A 140 -23.72 -4.58 -2.28
N ASN A 141 -22.75 -4.71 -1.39
CA ASN A 141 -21.48 -5.37 -1.67
C ASN A 141 -21.58 -6.90 -1.65
N LYS A 142 -22.59 -7.46 -0.99
CA LYS A 142 -22.83 -8.91 -0.88
C LYS A 142 -21.57 -9.68 -0.46
N GLY A 143 -20.85 -9.13 0.52
CA GLY A 143 -19.62 -9.70 1.04
C GLY A 143 -18.43 -9.67 0.08
N LYS A 144 -18.51 -8.93 -1.05
CA LYS A 144 -17.46 -8.84 -2.07
C LYS A 144 -16.90 -7.43 -2.16
N LEU A 145 -15.58 -7.30 -2.07
CA LEU A 145 -14.86 -6.04 -2.19
C LEU A 145 -13.91 -6.07 -3.38
N PHE A 146 -14.10 -5.16 -4.33
CA PHE A 146 -13.13 -4.80 -5.34
C PHE A 146 -12.12 -3.83 -4.72
N THR A 147 -10.92 -4.33 -4.42
CA THR A 147 -9.97 -3.55 -3.61
C THR A 147 -9.32 -2.39 -4.36
N GLY A 148 -9.36 -2.43 -5.70
CA GLY A 148 -8.62 -1.51 -6.55
C GLY A 148 -7.10 -1.71 -6.49
N ASP A 149 -6.61 -2.69 -5.72
CA ASP A 149 -5.20 -3.05 -5.67
C ASP A 149 -4.88 -4.11 -6.74
N LEU A 150 -3.73 -3.98 -7.37
CA LEU A 150 -3.16 -5.00 -8.24
C LEU A 150 -2.29 -5.94 -7.43
N ALA A 151 -2.48 -7.23 -7.61
CA ALA A 151 -1.76 -8.26 -6.88
C ALA A 151 -1.46 -9.48 -7.75
N TYR A 152 -0.52 -10.28 -7.27
CA TYR A 152 -0.34 -11.67 -7.69
C TYR A 152 -0.27 -12.58 -6.47
N LYS A 153 -0.39 -13.87 -6.67
CA LYS A 153 -0.09 -14.90 -5.67
C LYS A 153 1.09 -15.77 -6.10
N ASP A 154 1.86 -16.26 -5.14
CA ASP A 154 2.91 -17.25 -5.41
C ASP A 154 2.34 -18.68 -5.42
N ASN A 155 3.22 -19.68 -5.63
CA ASN A 155 2.85 -21.11 -5.64
C ASN A 155 2.27 -21.60 -4.30
N ASP A 156 2.62 -20.93 -3.19
CA ASP A 156 2.15 -21.28 -1.84
C ASP A 156 0.89 -20.50 -1.45
N ASN A 157 0.28 -19.77 -2.40
CA ASN A 157 -0.88 -18.91 -2.21
C ASN A 157 -0.66 -17.75 -1.23
N TYR A 158 0.57 -17.21 -1.14
CA TYR A 158 0.82 -15.91 -0.51
C TYR A 158 0.62 -14.81 -1.54
N TYR A 159 -0.06 -13.74 -1.12
CA TYR A 159 -0.41 -12.63 -2.01
C TYR A 159 0.55 -11.46 -1.84
N TYR A 160 0.80 -10.75 -2.94
CA TYR A 160 1.71 -9.60 -3.02
C TYR A 160 1.04 -8.47 -3.76
N ILE A 161 0.99 -7.28 -3.15
CA ILE A 161 0.50 -6.07 -3.81
C ILE A 161 1.62 -5.50 -4.68
N VAL A 162 1.27 -5.14 -5.92
CA VAL A 162 2.21 -4.55 -6.88
C VAL A 162 1.83 -3.12 -7.30
N GLY A 163 0.70 -2.62 -6.83
CA GLY A 163 0.25 -1.25 -7.09
C GLY A 163 -1.27 -1.10 -6.98
N ARG A 164 -1.78 0.04 -7.42
CA ARG A 164 -3.22 0.34 -7.45
C ARG A 164 -3.68 0.66 -8.87
N ILE A 165 -4.89 0.23 -9.23
CA ILE A 165 -5.49 0.48 -10.55
C ILE A 165 -5.55 1.98 -10.82
N ASN A 166 -5.97 2.78 -9.84
CA ASN A 166 -6.06 4.23 -9.95
C ASN A 166 -4.71 4.96 -9.89
N ARG A 167 -3.60 4.24 -9.72
CA ARG A 167 -2.23 4.76 -9.66
C ARG A 167 -1.40 4.37 -10.88
N ILE A 168 -2.06 3.88 -11.94
CA ILE A 168 -1.42 3.57 -13.20
C ILE A 168 -1.76 4.65 -14.22
N SER A 169 -0.76 5.34 -14.73
CA SER A 169 -0.85 6.20 -15.89
C SER A 169 -0.46 5.44 -17.16
N LYS A 170 -1.09 5.78 -18.28
CA LYS A 170 -0.74 5.27 -19.59
C LYS A 170 -0.09 6.38 -20.39
N ILE A 171 1.20 6.26 -20.69
CA ILE A 171 1.94 7.20 -21.51
C ILE A 171 2.36 6.45 -22.80
N PHE A 172 1.85 6.85 -23.98
CA PHE A 172 2.10 6.16 -25.26
C PHE A 172 1.88 4.65 -25.19
N GLY A 173 0.81 4.21 -24.56
CA GLY A 173 0.52 2.79 -24.42
C GLY A 173 1.32 2.06 -23.33
N THR A 174 2.39 2.66 -22.83
CA THR A 174 3.18 2.11 -21.73
C THR A 174 2.46 2.38 -20.39
N ARG A 175 2.32 1.34 -19.59
CA ARG A 175 1.74 1.44 -18.24
C ARG A 175 2.81 1.75 -17.22
N ILE A 176 2.60 2.83 -16.49
CA ILE A 176 3.53 3.35 -15.51
C ILE A 176 2.83 3.39 -14.16
N ASN A 177 3.42 2.72 -13.19
CA ASN A 177 2.96 2.77 -11.80
C ASN A 177 3.51 4.04 -11.14
N LEU A 178 2.62 4.95 -10.78
CA LEU A 178 2.99 6.22 -10.16
C LEU A 178 3.58 6.04 -8.74
N ASP A 179 3.23 4.98 -8.04
CA ASP A 179 3.81 4.67 -6.73
C ASP A 179 5.29 4.31 -6.85
N ASP A 180 5.69 3.65 -7.94
CA ASP A 180 7.09 3.32 -8.19
C ASP A 180 7.92 4.56 -8.50
N ILE A 181 7.35 5.52 -9.26
CA ILE A 181 8.00 6.83 -9.49
C ILE A 181 8.17 7.58 -8.17
N GLU A 182 7.13 7.64 -7.32
CA GLU A 182 7.22 8.29 -6.01
C GLU A 182 8.30 7.63 -5.12
N LYS A 183 8.35 6.31 -5.07
CA LYS A 183 9.37 5.56 -4.32
C LYS A 183 10.78 5.84 -4.83
N TYR A 184 10.96 5.84 -6.16
CA TYR A 184 12.26 6.12 -6.79
C TYR A 184 12.73 7.54 -6.51
N LEU A 185 11.86 8.54 -6.68
CA LEU A 185 12.18 9.93 -6.40
C LEU A 185 12.45 10.18 -4.90
N LYS A 186 11.70 9.52 -4.01
CA LYS A 186 11.95 9.60 -2.55
C LYS A 186 13.33 9.08 -2.16
N LYS A 187 13.81 7.98 -2.78
CA LYS A 187 15.19 7.47 -2.59
C LYS A 187 16.25 8.49 -2.98
N ASN A 188 15.95 9.37 -3.94
CA ASN A 188 16.83 10.44 -4.41
C ASN A 188 16.52 11.78 -3.75
N ASN A 189 15.92 11.77 -2.53
CA ASN A 189 15.62 12.94 -1.69
C ASN A 189 14.56 13.91 -2.25
N PHE A 190 13.74 13.48 -3.21
CA PHE A 190 12.61 14.26 -3.70
C PHE A 190 11.32 13.85 -2.99
N ASN A 191 10.70 14.77 -2.25
CA ASN A 191 9.39 14.55 -1.63
C ASN A 191 8.28 15.03 -2.56
N VAL A 192 7.76 14.12 -3.35
CA VAL A 192 6.77 14.39 -4.40
C VAL A 192 5.56 13.46 -4.29
N LYS A 193 4.45 13.87 -4.93
CA LYS A 193 3.27 13.05 -5.19
C LYS A 193 2.94 13.06 -6.67
N CYS A 194 2.65 11.89 -7.23
CA CYS A 194 2.21 11.76 -8.61
C CYS A 194 0.69 11.72 -8.70
N VAL A 195 0.12 12.38 -9.68
CA VAL A 195 -1.32 12.39 -9.97
C VAL A 195 -1.58 11.58 -11.24
N PRO A 196 -2.55 10.64 -11.22
CA PRO A 196 -2.91 9.90 -12.42
C PRO A 196 -3.41 10.80 -13.55
N ASP A 197 -2.85 10.59 -14.73
CA ASP A 197 -3.26 11.24 -15.98
C ASP A 197 -3.07 10.27 -17.13
N ASN A 198 -3.82 10.41 -18.23
CA ASN A 198 -3.72 9.50 -19.36
C ASN A 198 -2.61 9.87 -20.35
N ASN A 199 -2.13 11.12 -20.31
CA ASN A 199 -1.17 11.63 -21.30
C ASN A 199 0.14 12.12 -20.66
N TYR A 200 0.12 12.39 -19.35
CA TYR A 200 1.23 12.99 -18.64
C TYR A 200 1.48 12.32 -17.29
N ILE A 201 2.72 12.40 -16.82
CA ILE A 201 3.05 12.18 -15.42
C ILE A 201 2.97 13.54 -14.74
N LYS A 202 1.91 13.78 -13.98
CA LYS A 202 1.75 14.97 -13.17
C LYS A 202 2.38 14.75 -11.81
N ILE A 203 3.34 15.61 -11.46
CA ILE A 203 4.08 15.54 -10.19
C ILE A 203 3.79 16.78 -9.38
N LEU A 204 3.38 16.58 -8.13
CA LEU A 204 3.19 17.64 -7.17
C LEU A 204 4.37 17.66 -6.19
N THR A 205 4.91 18.84 -5.88
CA THR A 205 5.98 19.04 -4.90
C THR A 205 5.64 20.18 -3.94
N LYS A 206 6.09 20.07 -2.68
CA LYS A 206 6.00 21.14 -1.69
C LYS A 206 7.24 22.02 -1.67
N SER A 207 8.37 21.42 -1.97
CA SER A 207 9.68 22.06 -1.95
C SER A 207 10.03 22.65 -3.31
N GLU A 208 10.92 23.62 -3.32
CA GLU A 208 11.53 24.12 -4.55
C GLU A 208 12.62 23.15 -4.97
N TYR A 209 12.30 22.33 -5.97
CA TYR A 209 13.27 21.47 -6.63
C TYR A 209 13.51 22.00 -8.04
N ASN A 210 14.72 21.78 -8.55
CA ASN A 210 14.97 21.98 -9.97
C ASN A 210 14.13 20.95 -10.75
N HIS A 211 13.14 21.42 -11.51
CA HIS A 211 12.23 20.57 -12.27
C HIS A 211 12.95 19.71 -13.30
N GLU A 212 14.01 20.26 -13.94
CA GLU A 212 14.81 19.51 -14.90
C GLU A 212 15.54 18.34 -14.24
N THR A 213 15.99 18.50 -13.02
CA THR A 213 16.61 17.40 -12.28
C THR A 213 15.62 16.25 -12.08
N ILE A 214 14.39 16.53 -11.63
CA ILE A 214 13.36 15.50 -11.46
C ILE A 214 13.02 14.83 -12.80
N LYS A 215 12.88 15.62 -13.88
CA LYS A 215 12.60 15.09 -15.22
C LYS A 215 13.74 14.20 -15.72
N ASN A 216 15.00 14.57 -15.44
CA ASN A 216 16.17 13.77 -15.79
C ASN A 216 16.17 12.42 -15.05
N PHE A 217 15.87 12.41 -13.76
CA PHE A 217 15.76 11.16 -12.98
C PHE A 217 14.72 10.20 -13.58
N ILE A 218 13.55 10.72 -13.95
CA ILE A 218 12.47 9.92 -14.56
C ILE A 218 12.85 9.46 -15.95
N TYR A 219 13.43 10.31 -16.78
CA TYR A 219 13.90 9.95 -18.12
C TYR A 219 14.96 8.83 -18.05
N ASN A 220 15.98 8.98 -17.23
CA ASN A 220 17.08 8.04 -17.13
C ASN A 220 16.65 6.65 -16.60
N PHE A 221 15.64 6.60 -15.72
CA PHE A 221 15.21 5.36 -15.11
C PHE A 221 14.06 4.67 -15.85
N TYR A 222 13.12 5.44 -16.40
CA TYR A 222 11.91 4.92 -17.03
C TYR A 222 11.88 5.13 -18.56
N GLY A 223 12.83 5.86 -19.13
CA GLY A 223 12.84 6.20 -20.55
C GLY A 223 11.72 7.15 -20.99
N ILE A 224 11.06 7.83 -20.06
CA ILE A 224 9.90 8.68 -20.33
C ILE A 224 10.39 10.03 -20.79
N ASN A 225 9.99 10.45 -22.00
CA ASN A 225 10.36 11.77 -22.51
C ASN A 225 9.86 12.89 -21.59
N LYS A 226 10.73 13.85 -21.31
CA LYS A 226 10.52 14.95 -20.37
C LYS A 226 9.30 15.83 -20.69
N ASN A 227 8.91 15.91 -21.97
CA ASN A 227 7.72 16.64 -22.41
C ASN A 227 6.40 16.08 -21.86
N TYR A 228 6.41 14.81 -21.38
CA TYR A 228 5.26 14.16 -20.76
C TYR A 228 5.28 14.20 -19.23
N ILE A 229 6.18 15.03 -18.66
CA ILE A 229 6.30 15.20 -17.21
C ILE A 229 5.96 16.64 -16.87
N ILE A 230 4.84 16.83 -16.17
CA ILE A 230 4.38 18.13 -15.66
C ILE A 230 4.66 18.17 -14.16
N ILE A 231 5.34 19.21 -13.70
CA ILE A 231 5.66 19.39 -12.29
C ILE A 231 5.01 20.69 -11.81
N SER A 232 4.27 20.60 -10.70
CA SER A 232 3.58 21.74 -10.10
C SER A 232 3.90 21.83 -8.61
N LYS A 233 4.20 23.05 -8.13
CA LYS A 233 4.37 23.32 -6.71
C LYS A 233 3.01 23.46 -6.03
N VAL A 234 2.86 22.81 -4.87
CA VAL A 234 1.65 22.86 -4.04
C VAL A 234 1.98 23.25 -2.62
N ARG A 235 1.09 23.97 -1.95
CA ARG A 235 1.28 24.37 -0.53
C ARG A 235 1.19 23.16 0.40
N GLN A 236 0.32 22.21 0.09
CA GLN A 236 0.11 20.99 0.89
C GLN A 236 -0.30 19.83 -0.01
N PHE A 237 0.19 18.60 0.29
CA PHE A 237 -0.38 17.39 -0.33
C PHE A 237 -1.73 17.13 0.34
N MET A 238 -2.80 17.23 -0.42
CA MET A 238 -4.15 16.99 0.11
C MET A 238 -4.52 15.52 0.08
N ASN A 239 -5.44 15.11 0.96
CA ASN A 239 -5.91 13.73 1.10
C ASN A 239 -6.65 13.22 -0.16
N SER A 240 -6.76 11.91 -0.30
CA SER A 240 -7.20 11.16 -1.50
C SER A 240 -8.50 11.62 -2.17
N ASN A 241 -9.40 12.32 -1.47
CA ASN A 241 -10.65 12.84 -2.05
C ASN A 241 -10.46 14.05 -2.97
N TYR A 242 -9.33 14.74 -2.90
CA TYR A 242 -9.05 15.93 -3.70
C TYR A 242 -8.69 15.64 -5.16
N PHE A 243 -8.31 14.41 -5.50
CA PHE A 243 -8.03 14.03 -6.90
C PHE A 243 -9.24 14.18 -7.83
N LYS A 244 -10.46 14.22 -7.30
CA LYS A 244 -11.68 14.53 -8.08
C LYS A 244 -11.81 16.02 -8.40
N GLU A 245 -11.30 16.92 -7.53
CA GLU A 245 -11.37 18.37 -7.72
C GLU A 245 -10.21 18.92 -8.55
N VAL A 246 -9.01 18.33 -8.46
CA VAL A 246 -7.85 18.73 -9.29
C VAL A 246 -8.11 18.50 -10.78
N LYS A 247 -9.00 17.58 -11.17
CA LYS A 247 -9.47 17.47 -12.56
C LYS A 247 -10.22 18.70 -13.07
N LYS A 248 -10.66 19.61 -12.18
CA LYS A 248 -11.33 20.86 -12.55
C LYS A 248 -10.37 22.07 -12.64
N ILE A 249 -9.12 21.94 -12.19
CA ILE A 249 -8.14 23.04 -12.12
C ILE A 249 -7.10 22.95 -13.26
N PHE A 250 -7.05 21.84 -13.98
CA PHE A 250 -6.23 21.59 -15.18
C PHE A 250 -7.19 21.13 -16.31
#